data_11976073726d829d5ca0de28e7e0b3cb
#
_entry.id   11976073726d829d5ca0de28e7e0b3cb
#
_cell.length_a   1.000
_cell.length_b   1.000
_cell.length_c   1.000
_cell.angle_alpha   90.00
_cell.angle_beta   90.00
_cell.angle_gamma   90.00
#
_symmetry.space_group_name_H-M   'P 1'
#
loop_
_entity.id
_entity.type
_entity.pdbx_description
1 polymer ?
#
loop_
_entity_poly.entity_id
_entity_poly.type
_entity_poly.pdbx_seq_one_letter_code
_entity_poly.pdbx_strand_id
1 'polypeptide(L)'
;LLLLSTSSNAINNIDVNCYNGFSINNIEIQPLNSDFDILLDGEKIPNLGINSIYNIAIDDDSLLFSLELSPIRKAKNIVIKGYEGCSFKVKSTSPALNQKVLEQTLSFRSYNCHIQLVNNVDIESYVAGVVEAEVGNKQPLAYYKVQATICRTYVLAHKSRHEREGFNVCDKEHCQVFKGKSMGNYDIILATQQTENNVLVDENLNLIVSAFHSNCGGQTISSADVWNKAQSYLIPTRDTFCINSKNAFWEKEINKTIWMRYMKKKFANLDESDYPRSFSFEQPYRKKDFVAGNIHIPLKDIRNDLGLKSTFFSIEDAGETLVFKGKGFGHGIGLCQEGAIRMAKTGYNYADIIHFYFRNVTIINLNKLNFFREAD
;
A
#
# COMPACT_ATOMS: atom_id res chain seq x y z
N LEU A 1 -45.30 -5.47 -18.38
CA LEU A 1 -43.89 -5.16 -18.56
C LEU A 1 -43.30 -4.68 -17.24
N LEU A 2 -42.70 -5.60 -16.48
CA LEU A 2 -41.91 -5.26 -15.29
C LEU A 2 -40.52 -4.84 -15.80
N LEU A 3 -40.20 -3.57 -15.68
CA LEU A 3 -38.84 -3.06 -15.78
C LEU A 3 -38.10 -3.49 -14.50
N LEU A 4 -37.34 -4.56 -14.60
CA LEU A 4 -36.30 -4.89 -13.65
C LEU A 4 -35.16 -3.87 -13.86
N SER A 5 -35.08 -2.84 -13.02
CA SER A 5 -33.90 -2.01 -12.90
C SER A 5 -32.80 -2.88 -12.31
N THR A 6 -31.99 -3.51 -13.17
CA THR A 6 -30.69 -4.01 -12.74
C THR A 6 -29.79 -2.80 -12.53
N SER A 7 -29.75 -2.31 -11.29
CA SER A 7 -28.68 -1.41 -10.88
C SER A 7 -27.37 -2.10 -11.20
N SER A 8 -26.61 -1.59 -12.17
CA SER A 8 -25.22 -1.93 -12.39
C SER A 8 -24.49 -1.67 -11.08
N ASN A 9 -24.23 -2.71 -10.29
CA ASN A 9 -23.32 -2.62 -9.17
C ASN A 9 -21.93 -2.33 -9.73
N ALA A 10 -21.64 -1.06 -10.00
CA ALA A 10 -20.28 -0.59 -10.06
C ALA A 10 -19.58 -1.13 -8.82
N ILE A 11 -18.33 -1.56 -8.98
CA ILE A 11 -17.53 -2.16 -7.90
C ILE A 11 -17.21 -1.04 -6.89
N ASN A 12 -18.15 -0.75 -6.00
CA ASN A 12 -18.03 0.39 -5.10
C ASN A 12 -17.30 0.04 -3.80
N ASN A 13 -17.24 -1.26 -3.43
CA ASN A 13 -16.67 -1.68 -2.15
C ASN A 13 -15.44 -2.55 -2.31
N ILE A 14 -14.55 -2.45 -1.31
CA ILE A 14 -13.32 -3.24 -1.15
C ILE A 14 -13.34 -3.95 0.19
N ASP A 15 -13.01 -5.24 0.18
CA ASP A 15 -12.81 -6.07 1.35
C ASP A 15 -11.35 -5.97 1.81
N VAL A 16 -11.13 -5.33 2.95
CA VAL A 16 -9.81 -5.09 3.53
C VAL A 16 -9.60 -5.97 4.75
N ASN A 17 -8.64 -6.89 4.72
CA ASN A 17 -8.24 -7.63 5.90
C ASN A 17 -7.43 -6.73 6.84
N CYS A 18 -8.03 -6.37 7.97
CA CYS A 18 -7.46 -5.49 8.97
C CYS A 18 -6.65 -6.26 10.01
N TYR A 19 -5.56 -5.64 10.52
CA TYR A 19 -4.58 -6.28 11.38
C TYR A 19 -3.90 -7.50 10.75
N ASN A 20 -3.75 -7.51 9.45
CA ASN A 20 -3.12 -8.60 8.71
C ASN A 20 -1.73 -8.93 9.26
N GLY A 21 -1.40 -10.23 9.37
CA GLY A 21 -0.12 -10.71 9.89
C GLY A 21 -0.01 -10.74 11.42
N PHE A 22 -1.11 -10.46 12.15
CA PHE A 22 -1.19 -10.66 13.60
C PHE A 22 -2.17 -11.79 13.94
N SER A 23 -1.81 -12.59 14.94
CA SER A 23 -2.68 -13.64 15.50
C SER A 23 -3.65 -13.02 16.51
N ILE A 24 -4.78 -12.55 16.02
CA ILE A 24 -5.78 -11.84 16.84
C ILE A 24 -6.63 -12.84 17.61
N ASN A 25 -6.70 -12.70 18.94
CA ASN A 25 -7.50 -13.55 19.81
C ASN A 25 -8.69 -12.81 20.44
N ASN A 26 -8.62 -11.48 20.51
CA ASN A 26 -9.69 -10.68 21.09
C ASN A 26 -9.75 -9.28 20.46
N ILE A 27 -10.97 -8.81 20.14
CA ILE A 27 -11.25 -7.50 19.55
C ILE A 27 -12.41 -6.84 20.30
N GLU A 28 -12.22 -5.57 20.65
CA GLU A 28 -13.27 -4.66 21.13
C GLU A 28 -13.73 -3.76 19.98
N ILE A 29 -15.07 -3.59 19.89
CA ILE A 29 -15.72 -2.74 18.88
C ILE A 29 -16.65 -1.77 19.59
N GLN A 30 -16.46 -0.48 19.33
CA GLN A 30 -17.34 0.59 19.82
C GLN A 30 -17.91 1.35 18.63
N PRO A 31 -19.24 1.31 18.39
CA PRO A 31 -19.89 2.14 17.39
C PRO A 31 -19.74 3.63 17.72
N LEU A 32 -19.52 4.45 16.68
CA LEU A 32 -19.38 5.90 16.82
C LEU A 32 -20.67 6.64 16.43
N ASN A 33 -21.52 6.00 15.65
CA ASN A 33 -22.83 6.47 15.20
C ASN A 33 -23.81 5.30 15.10
N SER A 34 -25.10 5.58 14.95
CA SER A 34 -26.18 4.73 15.45
C SER A 34 -26.75 3.69 14.50
N ASP A 35 -26.46 3.74 13.20
CA ASP A 35 -27.17 2.88 12.24
C ASP A 35 -26.34 1.68 11.83
N PHE A 36 -26.55 0.56 12.54
CA PHE A 36 -25.92 -0.72 12.22
C PHE A 36 -26.77 -1.90 12.70
N ASP A 37 -26.61 -3.04 12.05
CA ASP A 37 -27.14 -4.31 12.42
C ASP A 37 -26.05 -5.28 12.88
N ILE A 38 -26.34 -6.18 13.79
CA ILE A 38 -25.46 -7.27 14.23
C ILE A 38 -26.08 -8.59 13.79
N LEU A 39 -25.31 -9.41 13.08
CA LEU A 39 -25.72 -10.73 12.64
C LEU A 39 -24.74 -11.78 13.18
N LEU A 40 -25.28 -12.81 13.83
CA LEU A 40 -24.53 -14.00 14.25
C LEU A 40 -25.01 -15.18 13.40
N ASP A 41 -24.13 -15.74 12.58
CA ASP A 41 -24.46 -16.79 11.60
C ASP A 41 -25.67 -16.46 10.71
N GLY A 42 -25.88 -15.18 10.41
CA GLY A 42 -26.96 -14.66 9.60
C GLY A 42 -28.25 -14.28 10.42
N GLU A 43 -28.33 -14.65 11.69
CA GLU A 43 -29.43 -14.25 12.57
C GLU A 43 -29.20 -12.86 13.13
N LYS A 44 -30.14 -11.94 12.92
CA LYS A 44 -30.09 -10.58 13.45
C LYS A 44 -30.35 -10.57 14.93
N ILE A 45 -29.48 -9.95 15.70
CA ILE A 45 -29.65 -9.74 17.13
C ILE A 45 -29.82 -8.25 17.45
N PRO A 46 -30.54 -7.91 18.59
CA PRO A 46 -30.63 -6.52 19.02
C PRO A 46 -29.28 -5.88 19.24
N ASN A 47 -29.09 -4.65 18.75
CA ASN A 47 -27.97 -3.82 19.14
C ASN A 47 -28.39 -2.90 20.30
N LEU A 48 -27.43 -2.52 21.15
CA LEU A 48 -27.66 -1.59 22.27
C LEU A 48 -27.24 -0.15 21.94
N GLY A 49 -27.04 0.14 20.66
CA GLY A 49 -26.73 1.48 20.16
C GLY A 49 -25.28 1.92 20.36
N ILE A 50 -25.09 3.24 20.22
CA ILE A 50 -23.81 3.90 20.39
C ILE A 50 -23.34 3.85 21.84
N ASN A 51 -22.04 3.84 22.07
CA ASN A 51 -21.36 3.74 23.38
C ASN A 51 -21.29 2.34 23.99
N SER A 52 -21.97 1.33 23.43
CA SER A 52 -21.80 -0.05 23.87
C SER A 52 -20.46 -0.61 23.35
N ILE A 53 -19.77 -1.38 24.20
CA ILE A 53 -18.55 -2.08 23.80
C ILE A 53 -18.89 -3.54 23.53
N TYR A 54 -18.76 -3.93 22.28
CA TYR A 54 -18.91 -5.32 21.85
C TYR A 54 -17.54 -6.00 21.86
N ASN A 55 -17.50 -7.22 22.37
CA ASN A 55 -16.30 -8.02 22.45
C ASN A 55 -16.43 -9.27 21.58
N ILE A 56 -15.41 -9.55 20.78
CA ILE A 56 -15.31 -10.78 19.98
C ILE A 56 -14.00 -11.47 20.36
N ALA A 57 -14.10 -12.70 20.88
CA ALA A 57 -12.96 -13.54 21.23
C ALA A 57 -12.97 -14.81 20.40
N ILE A 58 -11.77 -15.38 20.16
CA ILE A 58 -11.62 -16.68 19.52
C ILE A 58 -11.90 -17.81 20.52
N ASP A 59 -12.57 -18.87 20.08
CA ASP A 59 -12.80 -20.12 20.80
C ASP A 59 -12.64 -21.27 19.80
N ASP A 60 -11.42 -21.74 19.64
CA ASP A 60 -10.99 -22.71 18.64
C ASP A 60 -11.35 -22.27 17.20
N ASP A 61 -12.31 -22.94 16.59
CA ASP A 61 -12.81 -22.66 15.23
C ASP A 61 -14.05 -21.74 15.20
N SER A 62 -14.43 -21.18 16.34
CA SER A 62 -15.62 -20.36 16.53
C SER A 62 -15.28 -19.02 17.20
N LEU A 63 -16.24 -18.13 17.22
CA LEU A 63 -16.16 -16.82 17.85
C LEU A 63 -17.12 -16.73 19.03
N LEU A 64 -16.68 -16.13 20.12
CA LEU A 64 -17.50 -15.75 21.26
C LEU A 64 -17.83 -14.28 21.14
N PHE A 65 -19.12 -13.98 21.01
CA PHE A 65 -19.64 -12.62 21.01
C PHE A 65 -20.20 -12.27 22.39
N SER A 66 -19.80 -11.16 22.94
CA SER A 66 -20.33 -10.67 24.22
C SER A 66 -20.50 -9.16 24.21
N LEU A 67 -21.39 -8.69 25.06
CA LEU A 67 -21.68 -7.29 25.30
C LEU A 67 -21.78 -7.09 26.80
N GLU A 68 -20.79 -6.44 27.41
CA GLU A 68 -20.76 -6.14 28.85
C GLU A 68 -21.29 -7.29 29.73
N LEU A 69 -22.49 -7.11 30.36
CA LEU A 69 -23.12 -8.08 31.24
C LEU A 69 -24.07 -9.06 30.53
N SER A 70 -24.11 -9.05 29.18
CA SER A 70 -24.98 -9.96 28.43
C SER A 70 -24.38 -11.37 28.33
N PRO A 71 -25.24 -12.40 28.14
CA PRO A 71 -24.75 -13.76 27.92
C PRO A 71 -23.86 -13.85 26.71
N ILE A 72 -22.78 -14.64 26.82
CA ILE A 72 -21.89 -14.95 25.73
C ILE A 72 -22.65 -15.78 24.69
N ARG A 73 -22.53 -15.39 23.42
CA ARG A 73 -23.08 -16.13 22.27
C ARG A 73 -21.94 -16.68 21.41
N LYS A 74 -22.07 -17.92 20.98
CA LYS A 74 -21.10 -18.58 20.08
C LYS A 74 -21.60 -18.51 18.65
N ALA A 75 -20.74 -18.16 17.71
CA ALA A 75 -21.02 -18.10 16.27
C ALA A 75 -19.79 -18.46 15.45
N LYS A 76 -19.98 -18.88 14.20
CA LYS A 76 -18.89 -19.08 13.24
C LYS A 76 -18.56 -17.79 12.48
N ASN A 77 -19.59 -17.01 12.19
CA ASN A 77 -19.45 -15.75 11.46
C ASN A 77 -20.21 -14.65 12.21
N ILE A 78 -19.56 -13.52 12.38
CA ILE A 78 -20.18 -12.32 12.97
C ILE A 78 -20.06 -11.20 11.93
N VAL A 79 -21.19 -10.53 11.65
CA VAL A 79 -21.23 -9.37 10.76
C VAL A 79 -21.83 -8.20 11.51
N ILE A 80 -21.11 -7.09 11.59
CA ILE A 80 -21.62 -5.80 12.04
C ILE A 80 -21.81 -4.96 10.78
N LYS A 81 -23.05 -4.88 10.30
CA LYS A 81 -23.42 -4.20 9.07
C LYS A 81 -23.77 -2.75 9.38
N GLY A 82 -22.80 -1.86 9.19
CA GLY A 82 -23.02 -0.41 9.25
C GLY A 82 -23.61 0.11 7.94
N TYR A 83 -24.52 1.09 8.08
CA TYR A 83 -25.08 1.82 6.94
C TYR A 83 -24.23 3.04 6.60
N GLU A 84 -24.67 3.84 5.61
CA GLU A 84 -23.93 5.01 5.14
C GLU A 84 -23.55 5.96 6.30
N GLY A 85 -22.30 6.37 6.35
CA GLY A 85 -21.74 7.21 7.40
C GLY A 85 -21.44 6.49 8.73
N CYS A 86 -21.79 5.20 8.85
CA CYS A 86 -21.49 4.44 10.06
C CYS A 86 -20.00 4.15 10.21
N SER A 87 -19.49 4.32 11.43
CA SER A 87 -18.09 4.03 11.75
C SER A 87 -17.93 3.43 13.16
N PHE A 88 -16.83 2.69 13.33
CA PHE A 88 -16.56 1.92 14.53
C PHE A 88 -15.11 2.14 14.98
N LYS A 89 -14.90 2.36 16.28
CA LYS A 89 -13.60 2.15 16.89
C LYS A 89 -13.37 0.65 17.04
N VAL A 90 -12.28 0.15 16.52
CA VAL A 90 -11.92 -1.26 16.58
C VAL A 90 -10.53 -1.37 17.17
N LYS A 91 -10.37 -2.20 18.20
CA LYS A 91 -9.11 -2.37 18.90
C LYS A 91 -8.88 -3.85 19.20
N SER A 92 -7.76 -4.39 18.73
CA SER A 92 -7.29 -5.67 19.22
C SER A 92 -6.73 -5.51 20.63
N THR A 93 -7.22 -6.32 21.56
CA THR A 93 -6.74 -6.36 22.96
C THR A 93 -5.83 -7.55 23.22
N SER A 94 -5.89 -8.58 22.37
CA SER A 94 -4.98 -9.72 22.41
C SER A 94 -4.59 -10.16 20.98
N PRO A 95 -3.35 -9.87 20.55
CA PRO A 95 -2.38 -8.95 21.14
C PRO A 95 -2.87 -7.50 21.16
N ALA A 96 -2.34 -6.69 22.08
CA ALA A 96 -2.68 -5.29 22.16
C ALA A 96 -2.10 -4.51 20.95
N LEU A 97 -2.96 -3.98 20.10
CA LEU A 97 -2.58 -3.25 18.89
C LEU A 97 -3.23 -1.85 18.87
N ASN A 98 -2.70 -0.98 18.01
CA ASN A 98 -3.26 0.34 17.82
C ASN A 98 -4.72 0.27 17.33
N GLN A 99 -5.55 1.11 17.94
CA GLN A 99 -6.95 1.29 17.55
C GLN A 99 -7.04 1.78 16.09
N LYS A 100 -8.03 1.29 15.37
CA LYS A 100 -8.47 1.78 14.06
C LYS A 100 -9.88 2.35 14.16
N VAL A 101 -10.20 3.33 13.31
CA VAL A 101 -11.59 3.70 13.02
C VAL A 101 -11.93 3.13 11.65
N LEU A 102 -12.88 2.22 11.58
CA LEU A 102 -13.32 1.55 10.36
C LEU A 102 -14.76 1.97 10.02
N GLU A 103 -15.10 1.91 8.75
CA GLU A 103 -16.41 2.37 8.25
C GLU A 103 -17.23 1.21 7.67
N GLN A 104 -18.54 1.39 7.65
CA GLN A 104 -19.52 0.51 7.00
C GLN A 104 -19.53 -0.91 7.61
N THR A 105 -19.17 -1.96 6.87
CA THR A 105 -19.39 -3.33 7.34
C THR A 105 -18.12 -3.99 7.84
N LEU A 106 -18.21 -4.62 9.00
CA LEU A 106 -17.15 -5.42 9.61
C LEU A 106 -17.59 -6.89 9.64
N SER A 107 -16.78 -7.78 9.09
CA SER A 107 -17.01 -9.22 9.11
C SER A 107 -15.90 -9.92 9.89
N PHE A 108 -16.27 -10.84 10.76
CA PHE A 108 -15.37 -11.60 11.61
C PHE A 108 -15.61 -13.09 11.40
N ARG A 109 -14.53 -13.85 11.26
CA ARG A 109 -14.57 -15.32 11.25
C ARG A 109 -13.32 -15.89 11.90
N SER A 110 -13.40 -17.16 12.32
CA SER A 110 -12.20 -17.91 12.67
C SER A 110 -11.42 -18.28 11.40
N TYR A 111 -10.11 -18.00 11.41
CA TYR A 111 -9.18 -18.39 10.36
C TYR A 111 -7.86 -18.80 11.00
N ASN A 112 -7.48 -20.08 10.85
CA ASN A 112 -6.28 -20.65 11.50
C ASN A 112 -6.28 -20.42 13.03
N CYS A 113 -7.40 -20.65 13.71
CA CYS A 113 -7.58 -20.44 15.14
C CYS A 113 -7.34 -18.99 15.62
N HIS A 114 -7.52 -18.00 14.74
CA HIS A 114 -7.44 -16.58 15.06
C HIS A 114 -8.60 -15.82 14.43
N ILE A 115 -8.89 -14.63 14.94
CA ILE A 115 -9.90 -13.77 14.35
C ILE A 115 -9.36 -13.13 13.07
N GLN A 116 -10.03 -13.41 11.95
CA GLN A 116 -9.87 -12.62 10.74
C GLN A 116 -10.94 -11.52 10.73
N LEU A 117 -10.50 -10.26 10.67
CA LEU A 117 -11.36 -9.09 10.52
C LEU A 117 -11.26 -8.56 9.09
N VAL A 118 -12.37 -8.59 8.38
CA VAL A 118 -12.51 -7.98 7.06
C VAL A 118 -13.44 -6.77 7.14
N ASN A 119 -12.93 -5.62 6.72
CA ASN A 119 -13.72 -4.39 6.57
C ASN A 119 -14.18 -4.24 5.12
N ASN A 120 -15.47 -4.39 4.86
CA ASN A 120 -16.08 -4.06 3.58
C ASN A 120 -16.40 -2.58 3.58
N VAL A 121 -15.67 -1.79 2.78
CA VAL A 121 -15.71 -0.34 2.79
C VAL A 121 -15.79 0.21 1.38
N ASP A 122 -16.46 1.33 1.20
CA ASP A 122 -16.50 2.09 -0.05
C ASP A 122 -15.09 2.41 -0.54
N ILE A 123 -14.85 2.28 -1.86
CA ILE A 123 -13.52 2.43 -2.45
C ILE A 123 -12.95 3.84 -2.24
N GLU A 124 -13.76 4.88 -2.24
CA GLU A 124 -13.28 6.24 -2.05
C GLU A 124 -12.90 6.49 -0.58
N SER A 125 -13.67 5.96 0.37
CA SER A 125 -13.30 5.94 1.80
C SER A 125 -12.01 5.16 2.04
N TYR A 126 -11.83 4.00 1.40
CA TYR A 126 -10.59 3.24 1.44
C TYR A 126 -9.42 4.04 0.89
N VAL A 127 -9.57 4.64 -0.30
CA VAL A 127 -8.53 5.45 -0.96
C VAL A 127 -8.13 6.64 -0.08
N ALA A 128 -9.09 7.36 0.51
CA ALA A 128 -8.80 8.46 1.42
C ALA A 128 -7.96 8.00 2.63
N GLY A 129 -8.32 6.86 3.24
CA GLY A 129 -7.58 6.27 4.35
C GLY A 129 -6.15 5.83 3.97
N VAL A 130 -5.97 5.27 2.77
CA VAL A 130 -4.64 4.91 2.24
C VAL A 130 -3.80 6.17 1.98
N VAL A 131 -4.36 7.19 1.33
CA VAL A 131 -3.66 8.45 1.05
C VAL A 131 -3.18 9.10 2.35
N GLU A 132 -4.04 9.16 3.39
CA GLU A 132 -3.62 9.71 4.68
C GLU A 132 -2.51 8.89 5.34
N ALA A 133 -2.59 7.56 5.26
CA ALA A 133 -1.58 6.66 5.84
C ALA A 133 -0.22 6.75 5.14
N GLU A 134 -0.19 6.92 3.81
CA GLU A 134 1.02 6.93 2.99
C GLU A 134 1.73 8.28 2.98
N VAL A 135 0.98 9.39 2.95
CA VAL A 135 1.58 10.71 2.71
C VAL A 135 1.36 11.71 3.84
N GLY A 136 0.51 11.38 4.81
CA GLY A 136 0.21 12.23 5.95
C GLY A 136 -0.47 13.54 5.56
N ASN A 137 -0.43 14.49 6.50
CA ASN A 137 -1.11 15.77 6.39
C ASN A 137 -0.22 16.86 5.76
N LYS A 138 -0.84 17.96 5.32
CA LYS A 138 -0.17 19.21 4.87
C LYS A 138 0.57 19.10 3.54
N GLN A 139 0.04 18.31 2.58
CA GLN A 139 0.53 18.29 1.21
C GLN A 139 -0.40 19.11 0.29
N PRO A 140 0.08 19.57 -0.89
CA PRO A 140 -0.76 20.27 -1.85
C PRO A 140 -1.90 19.40 -2.37
N LEU A 141 -3.08 20.00 -2.62
CA LEU A 141 -4.26 19.31 -3.17
C LEU A 141 -3.95 18.56 -4.48
N ALA A 142 -3.13 19.15 -5.36
CA ALA A 142 -2.73 18.49 -6.60
C ALA A 142 -1.99 17.17 -6.36
N TYR A 143 -1.14 17.09 -5.33
CA TYR A 143 -0.46 15.87 -4.96
C TYR A 143 -1.41 14.83 -4.34
N TYR A 144 -2.36 15.24 -3.50
CA TYR A 144 -3.39 14.33 -2.99
C TYR A 144 -4.23 13.71 -4.11
N LYS A 145 -4.56 14.51 -5.17
CA LYS A 145 -5.23 13.98 -6.38
C LYS A 145 -4.39 12.93 -7.10
N VAL A 146 -3.08 13.14 -7.22
CA VAL A 146 -2.15 12.13 -7.77
C VAL A 146 -2.23 10.85 -6.95
N GLN A 147 -2.06 10.94 -5.62
CA GLN A 147 -2.08 9.77 -4.74
C GLN A 147 -3.43 9.06 -4.76
N ALA A 148 -4.55 9.79 -4.72
CA ALA A 148 -5.88 9.18 -4.81
C ALA A 148 -6.05 8.38 -6.11
N THR A 149 -5.65 8.94 -7.26
CA THR A 149 -5.76 8.28 -8.56
C THR A 149 -4.88 7.02 -8.64
N ILE A 150 -3.62 7.09 -8.19
CA ILE A 150 -2.71 5.92 -8.24
C ILE A 150 -3.10 4.84 -7.22
N CYS A 151 -3.57 5.21 -6.02
CA CYS A 151 -4.04 4.25 -5.01
C CYS A 151 -5.31 3.52 -5.46
N ARG A 152 -6.25 4.25 -6.08
CA ARG A 152 -7.46 3.66 -6.68
C ARG A 152 -7.12 2.70 -7.82
N THR A 153 -6.23 3.11 -8.74
CA THR A 153 -5.73 2.25 -9.81
C THR A 153 -5.11 0.97 -9.27
N TYR A 154 -4.26 1.09 -8.23
CA TYR A 154 -3.62 -0.06 -7.61
C TYR A 154 -4.62 -1.05 -7.00
N VAL A 155 -5.54 -0.58 -6.18
CA VAL A 155 -6.47 -1.50 -5.49
C VAL A 155 -7.38 -2.21 -6.47
N LEU A 156 -7.85 -1.54 -7.52
CA LEU A 156 -8.67 -2.14 -8.57
C LEU A 156 -7.87 -3.17 -9.41
N ALA A 157 -6.61 -2.86 -9.74
CA ALA A 157 -5.74 -3.80 -10.45
C ALA A 157 -5.39 -5.06 -9.63
N HIS A 158 -5.52 -4.99 -8.30
CA HIS A 158 -5.14 -6.08 -7.39
C HIS A 158 -6.31 -6.64 -6.58
N LYS A 159 -7.56 -6.36 -6.98
CA LYS A 159 -8.77 -6.75 -6.25
C LYS A 159 -8.89 -8.26 -6.00
N SER A 160 -8.35 -9.10 -6.87
CA SER A 160 -8.38 -10.56 -6.72
C SER A 160 -7.16 -11.16 -5.99
N ARG A 161 -6.25 -10.32 -5.47
CA ARG A 161 -4.96 -10.79 -4.90
C ARG A 161 -5.12 -11.80 -3.76
N HIS A 162 -6.10 -11.60 -2.89
CA HIS A 162 -6.38 -12.42 -1.71
C HIS A 162 -7.76 -13.08 -1.77
N GLU A 163 -8.33 -13.28 -2.95
CA GLU A 163 -9.67 -13.86 -3.12
C GLU A 163 -9.81 -15.24 -2.46
N ARG A 164 -8.76 -16.07 -2.53
CA ARG A 164 -8.72 -17.39 -1.87
C ARG A 164 -8.73 -17.32 -0.36
N GLU A 165 -8.32 -16.18 0.20
CA GLU A 165 -8.30 -15.90 1.64
C GLU A 165 -9.57 -15.17 2.08
N GLY A 166 -10.51 -14.88 1.15
CA GLY A 166 -11.81 -14.28 1.39
C GLY A 166 -11.79 -12.77 1.63
N PHE A 167 -10.85 -12.05 1.03
CA PHE A 167 -10.78 -10.58 1.01
C PHE A 167 -10.05 -10.10 -0.26
N ASN A 168 -10.05 -8.79 -0.53
CA ASN A 168 -9.41 -8.25 -1.72
C ASN A 168 -7.94 -7.85 -1.43
N VAL A 169 -7.71 -7.06 -0.39
CA VAL A 169 -6.40 -6.49 -0.05
C VAL A 169 -6.15 -6.55 1.46
N CYS A 170 -4.88 -6.58 1.86
CA CYS A 170 -4.50 -6.45 3.25
C CYS A 170 -4.13 -4.99 3.60
N ASP A 171 -4.08 -4.68 4.89
CA ASP A 171 -3.81 -3.34 5.44
C ASP A 171 -2.32 -3.01 5.60
N LYS A 172 -1.41 -3.77 4.95
CA LYS A 172 0.06 -3.66 5.05
C LYS A 172 0.70 -3.25 3.72
N GLU A 173 2.01 -2.95 3.77
CA GLU A 173 2.83 -2.59 2.61
C GLU A 173 2.82 -3.64 1.49
N HIS A 174 2.45 -4.90 1.78
CA HIS A 174 2.26 -5.94 0.76
C HIS A 174 1.17 -5.56 -0.26
N CYS A 175 0.13 -4.86 0.20
CA CYS A 175 -0.89 -4.25 -0.66
C CYS A 175 -0.75 -2.73 -0.63
N GLN A 176 -1.40 -2.07 0.30
CA GLN A 176 -1.30 -0.64 0.59
C GLN A 176 -1.52 -0.43 2.09
N VAL A 177 -0.76 0.47 2.71
CA VAL A 177 -0.94 0.76 4.13
C VAL A 177 -2.31 1.41 4.36
N PHE A 178 -3.18 0.72 5.08
CA PHE A 178 -4.51 1.21 5.46
C PHE A 178 -4.66 1.23 6.97
N LYS A 179 -4.78 2.43 7.54
CA LYS A 179 -4.91 2.61 9.01
C LYS A 179 -6.36 2.81 9.45
N GLY A 180 -7.31 2.76 8.52
CA GLY A 180 -8.72 3.02 8.73
C GLY A 180 -9.18 4.31 8.05
N LYS A 181 -10.32 4.84 8.50
CA LYS A 181 -10.92 6.09 8.02
C LYS A 181 -9.96 7.26 8.05
N SER A 182 -9.97 8.08 7.02
CA SER A 182 -9.30 9.40 7.04
C SER A 182 -9.97 10.30 8.08
N MET A 183 -9.21 10.75 9.09
CA MET A 183 -9.77 11.32 10.32
C MET A 183 -9.76 12.84 10.40
N GLY A 184 -9.46 13.55 9.34
CA GLY A 184 -9.54 15.01 9.48
C GLY A 184 -8.72 15.83 8.51
N ASN A 185 -8.27 15.24 7.44
CA ASN A 185 -7.67 16.02 6.36
C ASN A 185 -8.71 16.29 5.27
N TYR A 186 -9.36 17.44 5.35
CA TYR A 186 -10.35 17.87 4.37
C TYR A 186 -9.81 17.84 2.92
N ASP A 187 -8.55 18.21 2.72
CA ASP A 187 -7.93 18.23 1.38
C ASP A 187 -7.77 16.83 0.79
N ILE A 188 -7.57 15.78 1.63
CA ILE A 188 -7.54 14.39 1.16
C ILE A 188 -8.94 13.97 0.69
N ILE A 189 -9.96 14.24 1.49
CA ILE A 189 -11.35 13.93 1.13
C ILE A 189 -11.75 14.67 -0.15
N LEU A 190 -11.44 15.96 -0.24
CA LEU A 190 -11.71 16.78 -1.42
C LEU A 190 -10.97 16.26 -2.66
N ALA A 191 -9.70 15.87 -2.52
CA ALA A 191 -8.91 15.30 -3.62
C ALA A 191 -9.51 13.98 -4.12
N THR A 192 -9.92 13.11 -3.20
CA THR A 192 -10.53 11.83 -3.51
C THR A 192 -11.85 12.02 -4.25
N GLN A 193 -12.73 12.91 -3.76
CA GLN A 193 -13.99 13.26 -4.42
C GLN A 193 -13.78 13.89 -5.81
N GLN A 194 -12.83 14.82 -5.95
CA GLN A 194 -12.55 15.48 -7.25
C GLN A 194 -11.89 14.56 -8.27
N THR A 195 -11.38 13.43 -7.86
CA THR A 195 -10.80 12.38 -8.72
C THR A 195 -11.59 11.08 -8.67
N GLU A 196 -12.82 11.13 -8.15
CA GLU A 196 -13.69 9.97 -8.02
C GLU A 196 -13.77 9.18 -9.32
N ASN A 197 -13.63 7.85 -9.23
CA ASN A 197 -13.60 6.93 -10.36
C ASN A 197 -12.48 7.16 -11.40
N ASN A 198 -11.55 8.10 -11.19
CA ASN A 198 -10.41 8.27 -12.09
C ASN A 198 -9.34 7.21 -11.81
N VAL A 199 -8.93 6.52 -12.86
CA VAL A 199 -7.87 5.49 -12.85
C VAL A 199 -6.88 5.71 -13.99
N LEU A 200 -5.74 5.03 -13.93
CA LEU A 200 -4.72 5.07 -14.96
C LEU A 200 -4.75 3.78 -15.76
N VAL A 201 -4.77 3.91 -17.07
CA VAL A 201 -4.73 2.79 -18.02
C VAL A 201 -3.58 2.93 -19.02
N ASP A 202 -3.11 1.80 -19.51
CA ASP A 202 -2.16 1.72 -20.62
C ASP A 202 -2.86 1.90 -21.98
N GLU A 203 -2.11 1.80 -23.07
CA GLU A 203 -2.61 1.90 -24.43
C GLU A 203 -3.67 0.86 -24.83
N ASN A 204 -3.73 -0.25 -24.09
CA ASN A 204 -4.69 -1.33 -24.27
C ASN A 204 -5.88 -1.25 -23.30
N LEU A 205 -6.04 -0.13 -22.62
CA LEU A 205 -7.06 0.12 -21.59
C LEU A 205 -6.96 -0.81 -20.36
N ASN A 206 -5.81 -1.46 -20.12
CA ASN A 206 -5.58 -2.20 -18.89
C ASN A 206 -5.17 -1.24 -17.77
N LEU A 207 -5.65 -1.50 -16.55
CA LEU A 207 -5.17 -0.79 -15.37
C LEU A 207 -3.66 -0.97 -15.22
N ILE A 208 -2.92 0.11 -15.03
CA ILE A 208 -1.47 0.07 -14.89
C ILE A 208 -1.03 -0.41 -13.49
N VAL A 209 0.21 -0.87 -13.40
CA VAL A 209 0.90 -1.02 -12.12
C VAL A 209 1.36 0.35 -11.66
N SER A 210 0.54 1.02 -10.85
CA SER A 210 0.74 2.39 -10.38
C SER A 210 1.71 2.48 -9.21
N ALA A 211 2.97 2.01 -9.43
CA ALA A 211 4.00 1.96 -8.41
C ALA A 211 4.49 3.35 -7.99
N PHE A 212 4.79 3.50 -6.71
CA PHE A 212 5.40 4.72 -6.17
C PHE A 212 6.42 4.39 -5.07
N HIS A 213 7.28 5.34 -4.77
CA HIS A 213 8.31 5.22 -3.74
C HIS A 213 8.63 6.60 -3.16
N SER A 214 9.31 6.65 -2.01
CA SER A 214 9.56 7.89 -1.29
C SER A 214 10.40 8.89 -2.09
N ASN A 215 11.61 8.49 -2.55
CA ASN A 215 12.53 9.38 -3.26
C ASN A 215 13.36 8.62 -4.31
N CYS A 216 13.45 9.11 -5.53
CA CYS A 216 14.20 8.44 -6.60
C CYS A 216 15.71 8.76 -6.61
N GLY A 217 16.17 9.76 -5.85
CA GLY A 217 17.58 10.19 -5.85
C GLY A 217 18.03 10.89 -7.13
N GLY A 218 17.10 11.51 -7.86
CA GLY A 218 17.36 12.24 -9.11
C GLY A 218 17.04 11.46 -10.39
N GLN A 219 16.74 10.16 -10.30
CA GLN A 219 16.39 9.32 -11.45
C GLN A 219 15.54 8.12 -10.99
N THR A 220 14.42 7.86 -11.68
CA THR A 220 13.69 6.59 -11.54
C THR A 220 14.42 5.46 -12.28
N ILE A 221 14.00 4.22 -12.04
CA ILE A 221 14.56 3.04 -12.71
C ILE A 221 13.48 2.35 -13.55
N SER A 222 13.90 1.66 -14.62
CA SER A 222 12.98 0.84 -15.41
C SER A 222 12.42 -0.33 -14.60
N SER A 223 11.16 -0.65 -14.81
CA SER A 223 10.58 -1.88 -14.23
C SER A 223 11.29 -3.15 -14.72
N ALA A 224 11.85 -3.15 -15.92
CA ALA A 224 12.63 -4.26 -16.46
C ALA A 224 13.91 -4.57 -15.65
N ASP A 225 14.46 -3.57 -14.94
CA ASP A 225 15.69 -3.72 -14.17
C ASP A 225 15.45 -4.22 -12.73
N VAL A 226 14.21 -4.14 -12.24
CA VAL A 226 13.86 -4.50 -10.86
C VAL A 226 12.86 -5.64 -10.81
N TRP A 227 11.91 -5.67 -11.73
CA TRP A 227 10.85 -6.69 -11.83
C TRP A 227 11.13 -7.65 -12.98
N ASN A 228 10.56 -8.84 -12.92
CA ASN A 228 10.72 -9.84 -13.98
C ASN A 228 9.92 -9.51 -15.26
N LYS A 229 9.00 -8.51 -15.19
CA LYS A 229 8.16 -8.09 -16.31
C LYS A 229 8.34 -6.59 -16.55
N ALA A 230 8.79 -6.23 -17.75
CA ALA A 230 8.85 -4.84 -18.20
C ALA A 230 7.44 -4.26 -18.39
N GLN A 231 7.28 -2.99 -18.02
CA GLN A 231 6.08 -2.21 -18.29
C GLN A 231 6.49 -1.00 -19.13
N SER A 232 5.86 -0.82 -20.30
CA SER A 232 6.21 0.24 -21.28
C SER A 232 6.07 1.65 -20.71
N TYR A 233 5.21 1.83 -19.73
CA TYR A 233 4.94 3.10 -19.04
C TYR A 233 5.83 3.37 -17.80
N LEU A 234 6.65 2.40 -17.35
CA LEU A 234 7.57 2.52 -16.21
C LEU A 234 9.03 2.57 -16.71
N ILE A 235 9.36 3.63 -17.38
CA ILE A 235 10.70 3.88 -17.94
C ILE A 235 11.49 4.85 -17.05
N PRO A 236 12.84 4.86 -17.14
CA PRO A 236 13.67 5.80 -16.40
C PRO A 236 13.30 7.25 -16.72
N THR A 237 13.05 8.04 -15.68
CA THR A 237 12.76 9.47 -15.78
C THR A 237 13.76 10.24 -14.92
N ARG A 238 14.41 11.26 -15.50
CA ARG A 238 15.25 12.19 -14.74
C ARG A 238 14.35 13.12 -13.92
N ASP A 239 14.51 13.09 -12.61
CA ASP A 239 13.69 13.85 -11.65
C ASP A 239 14.60 14.75 -10.81
N THR A 240 14.66 16.03 -11.15
CA THR A 240 15.42 17.01 -10.39
C THR A 240 14.63 17.64 -9.25
N PHE A 241 13.33 17.35 -9.13
CA PHE A 241 12.47 17.94 -8.10
C PHE A 241 12.74 17.36 -6.70
N CYS A 242 13.21 16.10 -6.61
CA CYS A 242 13.41 15.42 -5.32
C CYS A 242 14.81 15.59 -4.71
N ILE A 243 15.80 16.17 -5.43
CA ILE A 243 17.23 16.13 -5.05
C ILE A 243 17.59 16.96 -3.80
N ASN A 244 16.73 17.91 -3.41
CA ASN A 244 16.93 18.75 -2.23
C ASN A 244 16.01 18.36 -1.06
N SER A 245 15.42 17.16 -1.10
CA SER A 245 14.50 16.70 -0.07
C SER A 245 15.17 15.74 0.93
N LYS A 246 14.48 15.46 2.03
CA LYS A 246 15.00 14.74 3.20
C LYS A 246 15.64 13.38 2.87
N ASN A 247 15.05 12.65 1.92
CA ASN A 247 15.50 11.30 1.57
C ASN A 247 16.35 11.26 0.28
N ALA A 248 16.85 12.42 -0.18
CA ALA A 248 17.62 12.50 -1.42
C ALA A 248 18.97 11.77 -1.33
N PHE A 249 19.59 11.81 -0.15
CA PHE A 249 20.90 11.21 0.08
C PHE A 249 20.91 10.40 1.38
N TRP A 250 21.79 9.40 1.42
CA TRP A 250 22.05 8.60 2.60
C TRP A 250 23.46 8.02 2.56
N GLU A 251 23.99 7.69 3.72
CA GLU A 251 25.26 7.03 3.87
C GLU A 251 25.15 5.86 4.83
N LYS A 252 25.93 4.81 4.60
CA LYS A 252 26.04 3.65 5.49
C LYS A 252 27.43 3.08 5.42
N GLU A 253 28.08 2.95 6.58
CA GLU A 253 29.34 2.25 6.69
C GLU A 253 29.12 0.76 6.93
N ILE A 254 29.94 -0.08 6.27
CA ILE A 254 29.93 -1.53 6.42
C ILE A 254 31.39 -1.99 6.57
N ASN A 255 31.68 -2.71 7.65
CA ASN A 255 33.01 -3.28 7.85
C ASN A 255 33.35 -4.24 6.70
N LYS A 256 34.59 -4.17 6.18
CA LYS A 256 35.06 -5.03 5.07
C LYS A 256 34.91 -6.52 5.36
N THR A 257 35.12 -6.94 6.61
CA THR A 257 34.92 -8.34 7.00
C THR A 257 33.46 -8.79 6.83
N ILE A 258 32.49 -7.91 7.12
CA ILE A 258 31.05 -8.19 6.90
C ILE A 258 30.77 -8.28 5.41
N TRP A 259 31.31 -7.34 4.61
CA TRP A 259 31.15 -7.33 3.16
C TRP A 259 31.76 -8.58 2.52
N MET A 260 32.99 -8.95 2.86
CA MET A 260 33.63 -10.17 2.34
C MET A 260 32.84 -11.44 2.72
N ARG A 261 32.32 -11.52 3.94
CA ARG A 261 31.44 -12.63 4.35
C ARG A 261 30.16 -12.69 3.51
N TYR A 262 29.56 -11.55 3.24
CA TYR A 262 28.39 -11.43 2.34
C TYR A 262 28.75 -11.92 0.94
N MET A 263 29.87 -11.47 0.37
CA MET A 263 30.33 -11.88 -0.96
C MET A 263 30.61 -13.39 -1.02
N LYS A 264 31.29 -13.93 -0.03
CA LYS A 264 31.56 -15.39 0.07
C LYS A 264 30.28 -16.22 0.17
N LYS A 265 29.27 -15.71 0.85
CA LYS A 265 27.96 -16.37 0.93
C LYS A 265 27.22 -16.37 -0.43
N LYS A 266 27.35 -15.31 -1.22
CA LYS A 266 26.71 -15.21 -2.55
C LYS A 266 27.48 -15.98 -3.64
N PHE A 267 28.79 -16.10 -3.51
CA PHE A 267 29.67 -16.75 -4.48
C PHE A 267 30.59 -17.76 -3.78
N ALA A 268 30.15 -19.02 -3.73
CA ALA A 268 30.92 -20.07 -3.04
C ALA A 268 32.34 -20.30 -3.59
N ASN A 269 32.55 -19.97 -4.87
CA ASN A 269 33.83 -20.18 -5.57
C ASN A 269 34.58 -18.86 -5.88
N LEU A 270 34.25 -17.76 -5.17
CA LEU A 270 34.96 -16.50 -5.36
C LEU A 270 36.38 -16.61 -4.79
N ASP A 271 37.39 -16.34 -5.63
CA ASP A 271 38.79 -16.25 -5.19
C ASP A 271 38.95 -15.05 -4.24
N GLU A 272 39.74 -15.20 -3.18
CA GLU A 272 39.98 -14.11 -2.23
C GLU A 272 40.68 -12.92 -2.90
N SER A 273 41.42 -13.13 -3.98
CA SER A 273 42.04 -12.10 -4.79
C SER A 273 41.04 -11.19 -5.55
N ASP A 274 39.77 -11.62 -5.68
CA ASP A 274 38.73 -10.83 -6.33
C ASP A 274 38.00 -9.86 -5.38
N TYR A 275 38.12 -10.04 -4.05
CA TYR A 275 37.44 -9.17 -3.10
C TYR A 275 37.80 -7.69 -3.24
N PRO A 276 39.09 -7.28 -3.42
CA PRO A 276 39.44 -5.87 -3.56
C PRO A 276 38.72 -5.16 -4.71
N ARG A 277 38.38 -5.88 -5.78
CA ARG A 277 37.60 -5.33 -6.89
C ARG A 277 36.19 -4.91 -6.49
N SER A 278 35.65 -5.52 -5.42
CA SER A 278 34.32 -5.21 -4.90
C SER A 278 34.28 -4.07 -3.88
N PHE A 279 35.45 -3.51 -3.51
CA PHE A 279 35.55 -2.42 -2.53
C PHE A 279 35.29 -1.04 -3.12
N SER A 280 35.20 -0.93 -4.43
CA SER A 280 34.85 0.30 -5.13
C SER A 280 33.79 0.03 -6.19
N PHE A 281 32.76 0.86 -6.22
CA PHE A 281 31.69 0.78 -7.20
C PHE A 281 31.14 2.16 -7.47
N GLU A 282 31.06 2.56 -8.74
CA GLU A 282 30.48 3.82 -9.12
C GLU A 282 29.18 3.66 -9.90
N GLN A 283 28.19 4.44 -9.49
CA GLN A 283 26.88 4.47 -10.10
C GLN A 283 26.42 5.91 -10.39
N PRO A 284 26.96 6.56 -11.45
CA PRO A 284 26.54 7.90 -11.85
C PRO A 284 25.09 7.93 -12.35
N TYR A 285 24.63 6.83 -12.96
CA TYR A 285 23.25 6.55 -13.37
C TYR A 285 22.78 5.26 -12.73
N ARG A 286 21.49 5.09 -12.54
CA ARG A 286 20.94 3.85 -11.99
C ARG A 286 21.30 2.65 -12.86
N LYS A 287 21.81 1.62 -12.22
CA LYS A 287 22.16 0.32 -12.81
C LYS A 287 21.24 -0.77 -12.23
N LYS A 288 21.14 -1.88 -12.94
CA LYS A 288 20.46 -3.08 -12.49
C LYS A 288 21.33 -3.89 -11.53
N ASP A 289 22.61 -4.05 -11.92
CA ASP A 289 23.54 -4.95 -11.25
C ASP A 289 24.76 -4.20 -10.72
N PHE A 290 25.25 -4.66 -9.60
CA PHE A 290 26.60 -4.44 -9.12
C PHE A 290 27.54 -5.32 -9.94
N VAL A 291 28.58 -4.74 -10.51
CA VAL A 291 29.57 -5.44 -11.31
C VAL A 291 30.98 -5.09 -10.82
N ALA A 292 31.76 -6.11 -10.45
CA ALA A 292 33.15 -5.96 -10.04
C ALA A 292 33.96 -7.17 -10.57
N GLY A 293 34.67 -6.98 -11.70
CA GLY A 293 35.28 -8.11 -12.39
C GLY A 293 34.25 -9.13 -12.86
N ASN A 294 34.39 -10.38 -12.43
CA ASN A 294 33.46 -11.46 -12.74
C ASN A 294 32.26 -11.54 -11.75
N ILE A 295 32.20 -10.60 -10.79
CA ILE A 295 31.14 -10.55 -9.79
C ILE A 295 29.96 -9.79 -10.37
N HIS A 296 28.79 -10.42 -10.42
CA HIS A 296 27.54 -9.81 -10.84
C HIS A 296 26.45 -10.09 -9.78
N ILE A 297 25.91 -9.04 -9.14
CA ILE A 297 24.84 -9.15 -8.15
C ILE A 297 23.75 -8.14 -8.48
N PRO A 298 22.48 -8.55 -8.58
CA PRO A 298 21.38 -7.60 -8.67
C PRO A 298 21.41 -6.61 -7.50
N LEU A 299 21.43 -5.31 -7.78
CA LEU A 299 21.48 -4.28 -6.72
C LEU A 299 20.29 -4.37 -5.76
N LYS A 300 19.14 -4.90 -6.22
CA LYS A 300 17.98 -5.18 -5.36
C LYS A 300 18.32 -6.18 -4.25
N ASP A 301 19.16 -7.18 -4.54
CA ASP A 301 19.56 -8.20 -3.56
C ASP A 301 20.50 -7.60 -2.51
N ILE A 302 21.48 -6.82 -2.94
CA ILE A 302 22.37 -6.08 -2.02
C ILE A 302 21.55 -5.16 -1.13
N ARG A 303 20.60 -4.42 -1.71
CA ARG A 303 19.70 -3.54 -0.95
C ARG A 303 18.94 -4.30 0.14
N ASN A 304 18.32 -5.41 -0.23
CA ASN A 304 17.49 -6.20 0.70
C ASN A 304 18.34 -6.88 1.78
N ASP A 305 19.42 -7.54 1.39
CA ASP A 305 20.28 -8.31 2.30
C ASP A 305 21.01 -7.41 3.31
N LEU A 306 21.40 -6.21 2.90
CA LEU A 306 22.11 -5.26 3.75
C LEU A 306 21.22 -4.15 4.34
N GLY A 307 19.90 -4.18 4.09
CA GLY A 307 18.97 -3.18 4.59
C GLY A 307 19.31 -1.75 4.14
N LEU A 308 19.63 -1.56 2.85
CA LEU A 308 19.95 -0.25 2.28
C LEU A 308 18.67 0.50 1.89
N LYS A 309 18.70 1.83 1.94
CA LYS A 309 17.53 2.64 1.61
C LYS A 309 17.10 2.55 0.15
N SER A 310 18.06 2.41 -0.79
CA SER A 310 17.79 2.31 -2.23
C SER A 310 18.81 1.41 -2.91
N THR A 311 18.60 1.16 -4.21
CA THR A 311 19.57 0.50 -5.09
C THR A 311 20.52 1.50 -5.78
N PHE A 312 20.37 2.79 -5.53
CA PHE A 312 21.16 3.85 -6.16
C PHE A 312 22.29 4.30 -5.22
N PHE A 313 23.42 3.60 -5.22
CA PHE A 313 24.55 3.89 -4.35
C PHE A 313 25.89 3.63 -5.03
N SER A 314 26.93 4.31 -4.58
CA SER A 314 28.34 4.03 -4.87
C SER A 314 29.01 3.47 -3.62
N ILE A 315 30.12 2.77 -3.77
CA ILE A 315 30.93 2.21 -2.69
C ILE A 315 32.32 2.81 -2.76
N GLU A 316 32.81 3.32 -1.64
CA GLU A 316 34.17 3.86 -1.50
C GLU A 316 34.91 3.05 -0.43
N ASP A 317 36.17 2.75 -0.71
CA ASP A 317 37.07 2.11 0.25
C ASP A 317 37.61 3.12 1.27
N ALA A 318 37.29 2.94 2.54
CA ALA A 318 37.75 3.77 3.65
C ALA A 318 38.67 3.01 4.64
N GLY A 319 39.50 2.08 4.14
CA GLY A 319 40.41 1.30 4.94
C GLY A 319 39.74 0.06 5.57
N GLU A 320 39.38 0.09 6.84
CA GLU A 320 38.72 -1.02 7.52
C GLU A 320 37.22 -1.15 7.18
N THR A 321 36.62 -0.07 6.64
CA THR A 321 35.21 -0.01 6.26
C THR A 321 35.04 0.33 4.78
N LEU A 322 33.84 0.02 4.27
CA LEU A 322 33.34 0.49 2.98
C LEU A 322 32.23 1.49 3.24
N VAL A 323 32.31 2.65 2.61
CA VAL A 323 31.30 3.70 2.71
C VAL A 323 30.34 3.60 1.53
N PHE A 324 29.09 3.27 1.79
CA PHE A 324 28.01 3.25 0.81
C PHE A 324 27.35 4.63 0.78
N LYS A 325 27.61 5.40 -0.28
CA LYS A 325 27.01 6.72 -0.53
C LYS A 325 25.82 6.55 -1.47
N GLY A 326 24.61 6.66 -0.93
CA GLY A 326 23.38 6.37 -1.66
C GLY A 326 22.52 7.59 -1.94
N LYS A 327 21.65 7.45 -2.94
CA LYS A 327 20.67 8.45 -3.38
C LYS A 327 19.27 7.85 -3.35
N GLY A 328 18.31 8.59 -2.78
CA GLY A 328 16.90 8.20 -2.74
C GLY A 328 16.53 7.15 -1.69
N PHE A 329 15.23 6.86 -1.61
CA PHE A 329 14.65 5.90 -0.68
C PHE A 329 13.50 5.15 -1.35
N GLY A 330 13.59 3.82 -1.39
CA GLY A 330 12.62 2.91 -1.99
C GLY A 330 13.16 2.21 -3.23
N HIS A 331 12.27 1.55 -3.97
CA HIS A 331 12.63 0.73 -5.14
C HIS A 331 12.98 1.54 -6.40
N GLY A 332 12.57 2.80 -6.47
CA GLY A 332 12.91 3.70 -7.57
C GLY A 332 12.03 3.60 -8.82
N ILE A 333 11.00 2.76 -8.86
CA ILE A 333 10.12 2.55 -10.02
C ILE A 333 8.88 3.46 -9.92
N GLY A 334 8.44 4.05 -11.04
CA GLY A 334 7.24 4.87 -11.13
C GLY A 334 7.35 6.20 -10.39
N LEU A 335 6.31 6.60 -9.66
CA LEU A 335 6.22 7.93 -9.06
C LEU A 335 7.16 8.10 -7.85
N CYS A 336 7.94 9.17 -7.87
CA CYS A 336 8.72 9.67 -6.73
C CYS A 336 7.84 10.61 -5.90
N GLN A 337 7.48 10.22 -4.67
CA GLN A 337 6.58 11.01 -3.82
C GLN A 337 7.13 12.40 -3.53
N GLU A 338 8.39 12.52 -3.09
CA GLU A 338 9.00 13.82 -2.77
C GLU A 338 9.17 14.72 -4.00
N GLY A 339 9.43 14.13 -5.19
CA GLY A 339 9.46 14.86 -6.45
C GLY A 339 8.08 15.37 -6.85
N ALA A 340 7.06 14.52 -6.79
CA ALA A 340 5.67 14.87 -7.08
C ALA A 340 5.12 15.95 -6.13
N ILE A 341 5.46 15.88 -4.83
CA ILE A 341 5.13 16.92 -3.85
C ILE A 341 5.78 18.26 -4.26
N ARG A 342 7.04 18.23 -4.67
CA ARG A 342 7.73 19.46 -5.11
C ARG A 342 7.13 20.03 -6.37
N MET A 343 6.80 19.19 -7.36
CA MET A 343 6.08 19.62 -8.57
C MET A 343 4.76 20.30 -8.21
N ALA A 344 3.93 19.68 -7.36
CA ALA A 344 2.67 20.26 -6.91
C ALA A 344 2.88 21.61 -6.19
N LYS A 345 3.91 21.75 -5.35
CA LYS A 345 4.27 23.01 -4.69
C LYS A 345 4.75 24.11 -5.65
N THR A 346 5.23 23.73 -6.83
CA THR A 346 5.67 24.67 -7.87
C THR A 346 4.62 24.90 -8.95
N GLY A 347 3.36 24.44 -8.75
CA GLY A 347 2.22 24.79 -9.57
C GLY A 347 1.83 23.77 -10.65
N TYR A 348 2.50 22.61 -10.72
CA TYR A 348 2.06 21.55 -11.64
C TYR A 348 0.71 20.99 -11.20
N ASN A 349 -0.17 20.76 -12.16
CA ASN A 349 -1.43 20.08 -11.89
C ASN A 349 -1.23 18.55 -11.75
N TYR A 350 -2.26 17.85 -11.27
CA TYR A 350 -2.14 16.41 -10.98
C TYR A 350 -1.94 15.56 -12.24
N ALA A 351 -2.50 15.94 -13.38
CA ALA A 351 -2.33 15.21 -14.64
C ALA A 351 -0.90 15.33 -15.17
N ASP A 352 -0.32 16.55 -15.13
CA ASP A 352 1.08 16.78 -15.51
C ASP A 352 2.04 15.95 -14.66
N ILE A 353 1.80 15.86 -13.34
CA ILE A 353 2.62 15.06 -12.43
C ILE A 353 2.50 13.58 -12.76
N ILE A 354 1.30 13.07 -13.01
CA ILE A 354 1.11 11.67 -13.42
C ILE A 354 1.87 11.37 -14.70
N HIS A 355 1.71 12.18 -15.76
CA HIS A 355 2.35 11.95 -17.05
C HIS A 355 3.87 12.16 -17.03
N PHE A 356 4.40 12.89 -16.04
CA PHE A 356 5.85 13.00 -15.83
C PHE A 356 6.46 11.66 -15.42
N TYR A 357 5.80 10.90 -14.53
CA TYR A 357 6.32 9.63 -14.00
C TYR A 357 5.82 8.38 -14.73
N PHE A 358 4.64 8.44 -15.34
CA PHE A 358 4.06 7.34 -16.09
C PHE A 358 3.88 7.76 -17.55
N ARG A 359 4.66 7.16 -18.44
CA ARG A 359 4.62 7.50 -19.87
C ARG A 359 3.50 6.73 -20.58
N ASN A 360 2.90 7.33 -21.61
CA ASN A 360 1.88 6.69 -22.47
C ASN A 360 0.73 6.06 -21.64
N VAL A 361 0.31 6.75 -20.58
CA VAL A 361 -0.87 6.37 -19.80
C VAL A 361 -1.98 7.39 -20.02
N THR A 362 -3.22 6.93 -19.86
CA THR A 362 -4.39 7.78 -19.93
C THR A 362 -5.11 7.79 -18.59
N ILE A 363 -5.53 8.97 -18.13
CA ILE A 363 -6.43 9.10 -16.98
C ILE A 363 -7.85 8.94 -17.52
N ILE A 364 -8.57 7.91 -17.11
CA ILE A 364 -9.95 7.67 -17.50
C ILE A 364 -10.86 7.67 -16.28
N ASN A 365 -12.11 8.07 -16.48
CA ASN A 365 -13.15 7.93 -15.47
C ASN A 365 -13.95 6.65 -15.76
N LEU A 366 -14.02 5.73 -14.79
CA LEU A 366 -14.67 4.42 -14.96
C LEU A 366 -16.15 4.53 -15.33
N ASN A 367 -16.87 5.53 -14.82
CA ASN A 367 -18.28 5.74 -15.15
C ASN A 367 -18.49 6.08 -16.64
N LYS A 368 -17.50 6.73 -17.27
CA LYS A 368 -17.55 7.02 -18.71
C LYS A 368 -17.37 5.78 -19.56
N LEU A 369 -16.58 4.80 -19.10
CA LEU A 369 -16.40 3.52 -19.79
C LEU A 369 -17.67 2.67 -19.75
N ASN A 370 -18.36 2.64 -18.62
CA ASN A 370 -19.63 1.91 -18.49
C ASN A 370 -20.70 2.48 -19.40
N PHE A 371 -20.76 3.81 -19.57
CA PHE A 371 -21.67 4.46 -20.50
C PHE A 371 -21.50 3.99 -21.95
N PHE A 372 -20.28 3.72 -22.39
CA PHE A 372 -20.02 3.20 -23.74
C PHE A 372 -20.26 1.71 -23.90
N ARG A 373 -20.29 0.93 -22.79
CA ARG A 373 -20.58 -0.53 -22.80
C ARG A 373 -22.07 -0.84 -22.77
N GLU A 374 -22.90 0.07 -22.25
CA GLU A 374 -24.37 -0.08 -22.22
C GLU A 374 -25.05 0.37 -23.52
N ALA A 375 -24.30 0.92 -24.47
CA ALA A 375 -24.80 1.41 -25.75
C ALA A 375 -24.59 0.43 -26.92
N ASP A 376 -23.90 -0.71 -26.69
CA ASP A 376 -23.76 -1.84 -27.60
C ASP A 376 -24.71 -2.98 -27.19
#